data_5707d1bc1af59c29308e90a5ab2ae4e4
#
_entry.id   5707d1bc1af59c29308e90a5ab2ae4e4
#
_cell.length_a   1.000
_cell.length_b   1.000
_cell.length_c   1.000
_cell.angle_alpha   90.00
_cell.angle_beta   90.00
_cell.angle_gamma   90.00
#
_symmetry.space_group_name_H-M   'P 1'
#
loop_
_entity.id
_entity.type
_entity.pdbx_description
1 polymer ?
#
loop_
_entity_poly.entity_id
_entity_poly.type
_entity_poly.pdbx_seq_one_letter_code
_entity_poly.pdbx_strand_id
1 'polypeptide(L)'
;MATIAPPTNPAITDLATRRQANLGAGPLAWLLLAIAVALGALQGAGSLADHGHPVLAGIVAGAAAATLGFFAARSLFGRVRRRLDADAQSFLPLYGEGAALTAAGASILFPPLAILVLAGLAWLLVGGRRRAGEKYAGLRILR
;
A
#
# COMPACT_ATOMS: atom_id res chain seq x y z
N MET A 1 -1.67 6.19 44.91
CA MET A 1 -0.84 7.09 44.08
C MET A 1 -1.62 7.33 42.79
N ALA A 2 -2.25 8.49 42.61
CA ALA A 2 -3.00 8.82 41.41
C ALA A 2 -2.01 9.32 40.35
N THR A 3 -1.85 8.55 39.28
CA THR A 3 -1.05 8.95 38.10
C THR A 3 -1.80 10.04 37.36
N ILE A 4 -1.39 11.29 37.53
CA ILE A 4 -1.95 12.43 36.76
C ILE A 4 -1.43 12.28 35.33
N ALA A 5 -2.33 11.92 34.41
CA ALA A 5 -2.01 11.94 32.98
C ALA A 5 -1.64 13.38 32.57
N PRO A 6 -0.57 13.58 31.79
CA PRO A 6 -0.18 14.91 31.33
C PRO A 6 -1.30 15.52 30.47
N PRO A 7 -1.58 16.84 30.61
CA PRO A 7 -2.60 17.50 29.82
C PRO A 7 -2.20 17.42 28.34
N THR A 8 -2.91 16.63 27.57
CA THR A 8 -2.77 16.58 26.10
C THR A 8 -3.39 17.85 25.54
N ASN A 9 -2.55 18.74 25.03
CA ASN A 9 -3.02 19.97 24.37
C ASN A 9 -3.78 19.56 23.10
N PRO A 10 -5.11 19.79 23.01
CA PRO A 10 -5.93 19.36 21.89
C PRO A 10 -5.46 19.95 20.55
N ALA A 11 -4.84 21.13 20.56
CA ALA A 11 -4.30 21.77 19.37
C ALA A 11 -3.11 20.99 18.77
N ILE A 12 -2.24 20.42 19.63
CA ILE A 12 -1.08 19.64 19.18
C ILE A 12 -1.55 18.29 18.60
N THR A 13 -2.55 17.68 19.23
CA THR A 13 -3.13 16.43 18.74
C THR A 13 -3.84 16.60 17.41
N ASP A 14 -4.57 17.70 17.22
CA ASP A 14 -5.26 18.01 15.96
C ASP A 14 -4.25 18.30 14.82
N LEU A 15 -3.19 19.04 15.09
CA LEU A 15 -2.11 19.32 14.13
C LEU A 15 -1.37 18.04 13.73
N ALA A 16 -1.09 17.14 14.67
CA ALA A 16 -0.46 15.84 14.38
C ALA A 16 -1.37 14.96 13.52
N THR A 17 -2.67 14.93 13.83
CA THR A 17 -3.67 14.16 13.09
C THR A 17 -3.86 14.71 11.67
N ARG A 18 -3.92 16.03 11.50
CA ARG A 18 -4.01 16.68 10.17
C ARG A 18 -2.74 16.46 9.35
N ARG A 19 -1.57 16.51 9.98
CA ARG A 19 -0.29 16.23 9.30
C ARG A 19 -0.21 14.78 8.82
N GLN A 20 -0.66 13.82 9.63
CA GLN A 20 -0.72 12.40 9.23
C GLN A 20 -1.77 12.14 8.13
N ALA A 21 -2.92 12.79 8.17
CA ALA A 21 -3.92 12.70 7.11
C ALA A 21 -3.40 13.26 5.77
N ASN A 22 -2.66 14.36 5.81
CA ASN A 22 -2.05 14.97 4.62
C ASN A 22 -0.90 14.14 4.02
N LEU A 23 -0.13 13.40 4.83
CA LEU A 23 0.91 12.49 4.34
C LEU A 23 0.32 11.28 3.58
N GLY A 24 -0.91 10.88 3.91
CA GLY A 24 -1.61 9.76 3.24
C GLY A 24 -2.37 10.13 1.95
N ALA A 25 -2.74 11.40 1.77
CA ALA A 25 -3.54 11.88 0.61
C ALA A 25 -2.92 13.10 -0.09
N GLY A 26 -1.79 13.60 0.41
CA GLY A 26 -1.14 14.82 -0.05
C GLY A 26 -0.27 14.64 -1.30
N PRO A 27 0.36 15.73 -1.77
CA PRO A 27 1.21 15.73 -2.96
C PRO A 27 2.37 14.71 -2.89
N LEU A 28 2.85 14.41 -1.70
CA LEU A 28 3.90 13.40 -1.48
C LEU A 28 3.47 12.00 -1.92
N ALA A 29 2.22 11.62 -1.67
CA ALA A 29 1.71 10.31 -2.07
C ALA A 29 1.63 10.18 -3.59
N TRP A 30 1.27 11.25 -4.28
CA TRP A 30 1.26 11.29 -5.75
C TRP A 30 2.67 11.28 -6.34
N LEU A 31 3.62 11.97 -5.70
CA LEU A 31 5.02 11.93 -6.08
C LEU A 31 5.59 10.51 -5.95
N LEU A 32 5.33 9.83 -4.84
CA LEU A 32 5.74 8.45 -4.62
C LEU A 32 5.12 7.49 -5.64
N LEU A 33 3.85 7.68 -5.97
CA LEU A 33 3.19 6.91 -7.03
C LEU A 33 3.86 7.13 -8.38
N ALA A 34 4.15 8.38 -8.75
CA ALA A 34 4.79 8.70 -10.02
C ALA A 34 6.19 8.06 -10.10
N ILE A 35 6.99 8.14 -9.04
CA ILE A 35 8.30 7.48 -8.96
C ILE A 35 8.15 5.96 -9.09
N ALA A 36 7.22 5.35 -8.36
CA ALA A 36 6.99 3.91 -8.41
C ALA A 36 6.59 3.45 -9.82
N VAL A 37 5.70 4.19 -10.49
CA VAL A 37 5.26 3.89 -11.85
C VAL A 37 6.42 4.04 -12.85
N ALA A 38 7.22 5.11 -12.74
CA ALA A 38 8.37 5.32 -13.61
C ALA A 38 9.41 4.19 -13.47
N LEU A 39 9.76 3.82 -12.23
CA LEU A 39 10.67 2.72 -11.95
C LEU A 39 10.12 1.38 -12.44
N GLY A 40 8.83 1.11 -12.20
CA GLY A 40 8.17 -0.10 -12.68
C GLY A 40 8.17 -0.19 -14.20
N ALA A 41 7.88 0.91 -14.88
CA ALA A 41 7.93 0.99 -16.35
C ALA A 41 9.35 0.73 -16.91
N LEU A 42 10.37 1.35 -16.32
CA LEU A 42 11.75 1.15 -16.71
C LEU A 42 12.21 -0.30 -16.52
N GLN A 43 11.88 -0.89 -15.37
CA GLN A 43 12.24 -2.28 -15.08
C GLN A 43 11.51 -3.26 -16.00
N GLY A 44 10.23 -3.03 -16.27
CA GLY A 44 9.45 -3.84 -17.22
C GLY A 44 10.00 -3.71 -18.65
N ALA A 45 10.37 -2.50 -19.06
CA ALA A 45 11.00 -2.24 -20.37
C ALA A 45 12.30 -3.03 -20.53
N GLY A 46 13.22 -2.93 -19.56
CA GLY A 46 14.49 -3.63 -19.58
C GLY A 46 14.32 -5.15 -19.61
N SER A 47 13.47 -5.67 -18.73
CA SER A 47 13.23 -7.12 -18.64
C SER A 47 12.69 -7.71 -19.94
N LEU A 48 11.78 -7.04 -20.65
CA LEU A 48 11.26 -7.55 -21.92
C LEU A 48 12.23 -7.33 -23.08
N ALA A 49 12.98 -6.23 -23.08
CA ALA A 49 14.02 -5.96 -24.08
C ALA A 49 15.10 -7.06 -24.07
N ASP A 50 15.56 -7.47 -22.91
CA ASP A 50 16.57 -8.53 -22.74
C ASP A 50 16.10 -9.90 -23.28
N HIS A 51 14.79 -10.10 -23.35
CA HIS A 51 14.18 -11.33 -23.87
C HIS A 51 13.67 -11.20 -25.33
N GLY A 52 14.00 -10.11 -26.01
CA GLY A 52 13.60 -9.88 -27.42
C GLY A 52 12.09 -9.58 -27.59
N HIS A 53 11.38 -9.22 -26.52
CA HIS A 53 9.97 -8.87 -26.58
C HIS A 53 9.75 -7.35 -26.76
N PRO A 54 8.56 -6.91 -27.23
CA PRO A 54 8.26 -5.50 -27.41
C PRO A 54 8.43 -4.70 -26.12
N VAL A 55 9.33 -3.72 -26.10
CA VAL A 55 9.62 -2.85 -24.96
C VAL A 55 8.36 -2.16 -24.43
N LEU A 56 7.46 -1.77 -25.34
CA LEU A 56 6.21 -1.10 -24.97
C LEU A 56 5.32 -1.98 -24.06
N ALA A 57 5.26 -3.27 -24.34
CA ALA A 57 4.52 -4.21 -23.48
C ALA A 57 5.12 -4.28 -22.06
N GLY A 58 6.45 -4.22 -21.96
CA GLY A 58 7.16 -4.16 -20.67
C GLY A 58 6.87 -2.89 -19.88
N ILE A 59 6.88 -1.74 -20.56
CA ILE A 59 6.54 -0.44 -19.95
C ILE A 59 5.11 -0.49 -19.37
N VAL A 60 4.14 -0.94 -20.15
CA VAL A 60 2.73 -0.99 -19.74
C VAL A 60 2.54 -1.98 -18.58
N ALA A 61 3.11 -3.17 -18.69
CA ALA A 61 3.01 -4.19 -17.64
C ALA A 61 3.68 -3.73 -16.32
N GLY A 62 4.87 -3.15 -16.40
CA GLY A 62 5.60 -2.65 -15.24
C GLY A 62 4.90 -1.48 -14.56
N ALA A 63 4.37 -0.52 -15.34
CA ALA A 63 3.58 0.60 -14.81
C ALA A 63 2.29 0.12 -14.15
N ALA A 64 1.59 -0.83 -14.76
CA ALA A 64 0.36 -1.41 -14.21
C ALA A 64 0.65 -2.17 -12.90
N ALA A 65 1.70 -2.98 -12.85
CA ALA A 65 2.11 -3.72 -11.67
C ALA A 65 2.48 -2.78 -10.52
N ALA A 66 3.26 -1.72 -10.78
CA ALA A 66 3.64 -0.72 -9.80
C ALA A 66 2.43 0.04 -9.23
N THR A 67 1.50 0.42 -10.10
CA THR A 67 0.26 1.09 -9.72
C THR A 67 -0.61 0.20 -8.82
N LEU A 68 -0.79 -1.06 -9.23
CA LEU A 68 -1.53 -2.06 -8.45
C LEU A 68 -0.90 -2.26 -7.07
N GLY A 69 0.43 -2.46 -7.02
CA GLY A 69 1.19 -2.65 -5.78
C GLY A 69 1.06 -1.47 -4.85
N PHE A 70 1.17 -0.23 -5.37
CA PHE A 70 1.03 0.98 -4.58
C PHE A 70 -0.35 1.09 -3.92
N PHE A 71 -1.44 0.91 -4.68
CA PHE A 71 -2.79 0.99 -4.12
C PHE A 71 -3.12 -0.17 -3.18
N ALA A 72 -2.62 -1.38 -3.47
CA ALA A 72 -2.77 -2.53 -2.59
C ALA A 72 -2.06 -2.31 -1.25
N ALA A 73 -0.80 -1.89 -1.27
CA ALA A 73 -0.03 -1.57 -0.08
C ALA A 73 -0.73 -0.47 0.74
N ARG A 74 -1.13 0.64 0.10
CA ARG A 74 -1.83 1.74 0.76
C ARG A 74 -3.13 1.27 1.44
N SER A 75 -3.93 0.44 0.77
CA SER A 75 -5.17 -0.08 1.32
C SER A 75 -4.95 -1.06 2.48
N LEU A 76 -3.89 -1.86 2.39
CA LEU A 76 -3.51 -2.82 3.43
C LEU A 76 -3.01 -2.08 4.68
N PHE A 77 -2.01 -1.21 4.52
CA PHE A 77 -1.45 -0.44 5.64
C PHE A 77 -2.48 0.45 6.31
N GLY A 78 -3.39 1.05 5.54
CA GLY A 78 -4.49 1.85 6.11
C GLY A 78 -5.47 1.03 6.96
N ARG A 79 -5.66 -0.25 6.66
CA ARG A 79 -6.50 -1.16 7.46
C ARG A 79 -5.77 -1.66 8.70
N VAL A 80 -4.49 -2.01 8.55
CA VAL A 80 -3.68 -2.54 9.64
C VAL A 80 -3.43 -1.48 10.71
N ARG A 81 -3.07 -0.25 10.32
CA ARG A 81 -2.88 0.87 11.24
C ARG A 81 -4.08 1.12 12.15
N ARG A 82 -5.30 0.96 11.65
CA ARG A 82 -6.52 1.16 12.45
C ARG A 82 -6.77 0.08 13.51
N ARG A 83 -6.02 -1.03 13.49
CA ARG A 83 -6.19 -2.18 14.37
C ARG A 83 -5.02 -2.38 15.32
N LEU A 84 -3.93 -1.63 15.14
CA LEU A 84 -2.72 -1.75 15.92
C LEU A 84 -2.62 -0.61 16.93
N ASP A 85 -2.11 -0.91 18.11
CA ASP A 85 -1.74 0.07 19.12
C ASP A 85 -0.55 0.91 18.65
N ALA A 86 -0.33 2.07 19.29
CA ALA A 86 0.68 3.04 18.86
C ALA A 86 2.08 2.44 18.78
N ASP A 87 2.45 1.57 19.74
CA ASP A 87 3.74 0.92 19.77
C ASP A 87 3.93 -0.07 18.61
N ALA A 88 2.90 -0.86 18.30
CA ALA A 88 2.92 -1.82 17.18
C ALA A 88 2.91 -1.12 15.82
N GLN A 89 2.37 0.10 15.71
CA GLN A 89 2.41 0.88 14.48
C GLN A 89 3.81 1.31 14.08
N SER A 90 4.74 1.48 15.04
CA SER A 90 6.12 1.88 14.79
C SER A 90 6.91 0.80 14.04
N PHE A 91 6.59 -0.47 14.25
CA PHE A 91 7.23 -1.61 13.58
C PHE A 91 6.63 -1.97 12.22
N LEU A 92 5.46 -1.39 11.88
CA LEU A 92 4.76 -1.68 10.64
C LEU A 92 5.59 -1.44 9.36
N PRO A 93 6.39 -0.35 9.24
CA PRO A 93 7.27 -0.16 8.10
C PRO A 93 8.29 -1.28 7.95
N LEU A 94 8.92 -1.71 9.04
CA LEU A 94 9.92 -2.77 9.05
C LEU A 94 9.36 -4.11 8.54
N TYR A 95 8.16 -4.49 9.00
CA TYR A 95 7.47 -5.68 8.48
C TYR A 95 7.10 -5.54 7.01
N GLY A 96 6.68 -4.34 6.59
CA GLY A 96 6.36 -4.04 5.19
C GLY A 96 7.57 -4.15 4.28
N GLU A 97 8.71 -3.61 4.70
CA GLU A 97 9.98 -3.68 3.97
C GLU A 97 10.49 -5.13 3.92
N GLY A 98 10.47 -5.85 5.04
CA GLY A 98 10.86 -7.26 5.08
C GLY A 98 10.02 -8.12 4.15
N ALA A 99 8.70 -7.96 4.15
CA ALA A 99 7.80 -8.66 3.26
C ALA A 99 8.06 -8.31 1.78
N ALA A 100 8.31 -7.04 1.47
CA ALA A 100 8.61 -6.58 0.11
C ALA A 100 9.93 -7.16 -0.40
N LEU A 101 10.99 -7.13 0.41
CA LEU A 101 12.28 -7.71 0.07
C LEU A 101 12.20 -9.24 -0.13
N THR A 102 11.47 -9.93 0.73
CA THR A 102 11.25 -11.37 0.62
C THR A 102 10.48 -11.71 -0.67
N ALA A 103 9.41 -10.95 -0.97
CA ALA A 103 8.64 -11.15 -2.19
C ALA A 103 9.47 -10.86 -3.45
N ALA A 104 10.30 -9.79 -3.43
CA ALA A 104 11.19 -9.46 -4.52
C ALA A 104 12.26 -10.55 -4.74
N GLY A 105 12.95 -10.97 -3.69
CA GLY A 105 13.95 -12.04 -3.76
C GLY A 105 13.37 -13.37 -4.25
N ALA A 106 12.20 -13.75 -3.72
CA ALA A 106 11.51 -14.96 -4.15
C ALA A 106 11.05 -14.89 -5.61
N SER A 107 10.65 -13.72 -6.10
CA SER A 107 10.25 -13.51 -7.50
C SER A 107 11.43 -13.62 -8.48
N ILE A 108 12.65 -13.28 -8.04
CA ILE A 108 13.88 -13.48 -8.84
C ILE A 108 14.20 -14.97 -8.97
N LEU A 109 14.08 -15.72 -7.86
CA LEU A 109 14.37 -17.16 -7.84
C LEU A 109 13.30 -17.97 -8.59
N PHE A 110 12.05 -17.53 -8.53
CA PHE A 110 10.92 -18.23 -9.13
C PHE A 110 9.95 -17.23 -9.79
N PRO A 111 10.15 -16.86 -11.07
CA PRO A 111 9.37 -15.84 -11.77
C PRO A 111 7.85 -16.01 -11.71
N PRO A 112 7.25 -17.23 -11.76
CA PRO A 112 5.81 -17.41 -11.61
C PRO A 112 5.24 -16.87 -10.28
N LEU A 113 6.08 -16.78 -9.24
CA LEU A 113 5.67 -16.25 -7.94
C LEU A 113 5.26 -14.76 -8.03
N ALA A 114 5.90 -14.00 -8.90
CA ALA A 114 5.53 -12.60 -9.13
C ALA A 114 4.06 -12.46 -9.58
N ILE A 115 3.61 -13.36 -10.45
CA ILE A 115 2.22 -13.39 -10.93
C ILE A 115 1.28 -13.74 -9.78
N LEU A 116 1.64 -14.71 -8.94
CA LEU A 116 0.83 -15.09 -7.76
C LEU A 116 0.76 -13.95 -6.75
N VAL A 117 1.86 -13.24 -6.50
CA VAL A 117 1.89 -12.06 -5.61
C VAL A 117 1.00 -10.95 -6.17
N LEU A 118 1.08 -10.65 -7.46
CA LEU A 118 0.23 -9.65 -8.12
C LEU A 118 -1.25 -10.03 -8.07
N ALA A 119 -1.57 -11.30 -8.34
CA ALA A 119 -2.94 -11.82 -8.24
C ALA A 119 -3.47 -11.72 -6.81
N GLY A 120 -2.65 -12.06 -5.81
CA GLY A 120 -2.99 -11.91 -4.39
C GLY A 120 -3.23 -10.46 -3.98
N LEU A 121 -2.39 -9.53 -4.44
CA LEU A 121 -2.57 -8.09 -4.21
C LEU A 121 -3.84 -7.56 -4.87
N ALA A 122 -4.13 -7.97 -6.10
CA ALA A 122 -5.38 -7.62 -6.79
C ALA A 122 -6.61 -8.16 -6.05
N TRP A 123 -6.56 -9.41 -5.60
CA TRP A 123 -7.61 -10.03 -4.80
C TRP A 123 -7.86 -9.27 -3.50
N LEU A 124 -6.81 -8.91 -2.76
CA LEU A 124 -6.90 -8.14 -1.53
C LEU A 124 -7.50 -6.74 -1.77
N LEU A 125 -7.15 -6.11 -2.89
CA LEU A 125 -7.68 -4.81 -3.27
C LEU A 125 -9.19 -4.89 -3.56
N VAL A 126 -9.61 -5.85 -4.37
CA VAL A 126 -11.02 -6.06 -4.75
C VAL A 126 -11.84 -6.52 -3.55
N GLY A 127 -11.34 -7.49 -2.79
CA GLY A 127 -12.03 -8.02 -1.59
C GLY A 127 -12.21 -6.94 -0.52
N GLY A 128 -11.24 -6.02 -0.38
CA GLY A 128 -11.35 -4.90 0.53
C GLY A 128 -12.45 -3.90 0.13
N ARG A 129 -12.68 -3.69 -1.17
CA ARG A 129 -13.75 -2.82 -1.69
C ARG A 129 -15.14 -3.42 -1.50
N ARG A 130 -15.29 -4.73 -1.74
CA ARG A 130 -16.57 -5.42 -1.56
C ARG A 130 -17.06 -5.37 -0.11
N ARG A 131 -16.18 -5.67 0.85
CA ARG A 131 -16.50 -5.62 2.29
C ARG A 131 -16.80 -4.22 2.82
N ALA A 132 -16.26 -3.17 2.21
CA ALA A 132 -16.60 -1.79 2.57
C ALA A 132 -18.04 -1.43 2.16
N GLY A 133 -18.52 -1.94 1.02
CA GLY A 133 -19.91 -1.75 0.56
C GLY A 133 -20.96 -2.43 1.46
N GLU A 134 -20.66 -3.63 1.95
CA GLU A 134 -21.59 -4.41 2.79
C GLU A 134 -21.85 -3.77 4.17
N LYS A 135 -20.87 -3.06 4.75
CA LYS A 135 -21.04 -2.37 6.04
C LYS A 135 -22.07 -1.25 6.01
N TYR A 136 -22.33 -0.66 4.86
CA TYR A 136 -23.32 0.41 4.71
C TYR A 136 -24.70 -0.10 4.31
N ALA A 137 -24.81 -1.33 3.80
CA ALA A 137 -26.10 -1.94 3.45
C ALA A 137 -26.95 -2.25 4.69
N GLY A 138 -26.30 -2.67 5.80
CA GLY A 138 -27.00 -3.01 7.05
C GLY A 138 -27.62 -1.83 7.79
N LEU A 139 -27.13 -0.60 7.59
CA LEU A 139 -27.65 0.60 8.27
C LEU A 139 -28.88 1.22 7.59
N ARG A 140 -29.23 0.78 6.37
CA ARG A 140 -30.42 1.27 5.65
C ARG A 140 -31.73 0.63 6.07
N ILE A 141 -31.70 -0.41 6.88
CA ILE A 141 -32.91 -1.18 7.28
C ILE A 141 -33.56 -0.61 8.55
N LEU A 142 -32.93 0.36 9.21
CA LEU A 142 -33.43 0.95 10.47
C LEU A 142 -34.01 2.37 10.28
N ARG A 143 -34.56 2.68 9.11
CA ARG A 143 -35.29 3.93 8.86
C ARG A 143 -36.69 3.65 8.35
#